data_8f6c5a27045445226271f6b5da14d66b
#
_entry.id   8f6c5a27045445226271f6b5da14d66b
#
_cell.length_a   1.000
_cell.length_b   1.000
_cell.length_c   1.000
_cell.angle_alpha   90.00
_cell.angle_beta   90.00
_cell.angle_gamma   90.00
#
_symmetry.space_group_name_H-M   'P 1'
#
loop_
_entity.id
_entity.type
_entity.pdbx_description
1 polymer ?
#
loop_
_entity_poly.entity_id
_entity_poly.type
_entity_poly.pdbx_seq_one_letter_code
_entity_poly.pdbx_strand_id
1 'polypeptide(L)'
;LYALLIAAAVLVVAVTGWGVWSMQHREKPQPPAASVPVQLHADVPKDTSIALILTLSSDPGQGSEWRDAAAGAEVAIHRFAMSGTKISLTVFDDHGTASGSAEAVAKARKARVSGIVYASTGDHLLAGVKAAAHSGTPVLLPYYSDVASLPTGAWSTGPSDEDIAAVMANLITQQKLDPLLTINAGGKIPQGIEGARMLPLDPKIDRSVSAKVLSKTLGRSKPQGIVAAGPALTLGQTVALIQGVGSHVPVVLTPEALSPGFYQGLVKANGTASTELFSVGAASGDAQSLGTDEAARSMSAYLAGLRLLAADPGAKNPVGDDSFSTVAAVADSRSHDAVVALVRAVEKAQVKDSGAVSASLANMTVGYDQGITGSPLDFTRPAAFPKDRVVPLSSGQDTLGLRPAPASGVAPLVWFPARP
;
A
#
# COMPACT_ATOMS: atom_id res chain seq x y z
N LEU A 1 -30.05 -27.92 64.71
CA LEU A 1 -30.21 -28.65 63.42
C LEU A 1 -30.44 -27.70 62.23
N TYR A 2 -31.31 -26.71 62.36
CA TYR A 2 -31.60 -25.76 61.28
C TYR A 2 -30.42 -24.91 60.86
N ALA A 3 -29.56 -24.48 61.76
CA ALA A 3 -28.37 -23.69 61.43
C ALA A 3 -27.32 -24.49 60.62
N LEU A 4 -27.18 -25.79 60.86
CA LEU A 4 -26.32 -26.69 60.10
C LEU A 4 -26.80 -26.94 58.69
N LEU A 5 -28.14 -27.01 58.50
CA LEU A 5 -28.75 -27.18 57.18
C LEU A 5 -28.62 -25.94 56.29
N ILE A 6 -28.73 -24.74 56.89
CA ILE A 6 -28.53 -23.48 56.17
C ILE A 6 -27.06 -23.31 55.76
N ALA A 7 -26.10 -23.62 56.61
CA ALA A 7 -24.70 -23.56 56.34
C ALA A 7 -24.31 -24.53 55.18
N ALA A 8 -24.86 -25.74 55.18
CA ALA A 8 -24.61 -26.71 54.10
C ALA A 8 -25.20 -26.25 52.75
N ALA A 9 -26.41 -25.64 52.75
CA ALA A 9 -27.04 -25.10 51.54
C ALA A 9 -26.23 -23.93 50.93
N VAL A 10 -25.74 -23.01 51.75
CA VAL A 10 -24.89 -21.89 51.30
C VAL A 10 -23.57 -22.39 50.74
N LEU A 11 -22.98 -23.44 51.29
CA LEU A 11 -21.72 -24.00 50.81
C LEU A 11 -21.90 -24.71 49.47
N VAL A 12 -23.04 -25.39 49.24
CA VAL A 12 -23.36 -26.04 47.96
C VAL A 12 -23.57 -24.98 46.88
N VAL A 13 -24.28 -23.87 47.17
CA VAL A 13 -24.50 -22.79 46.21
C VAL A 13 -23.21 -22.06 45.86
N ALA A 14 -22.31 -21.86 46.84
CA ALA A 14 -20.99 -21.23 46.60
C ALA A 14 -20.11 -22.12 45.74
N VAL A 15 -20.03 -23.44 45.97
CA VAL A 15 -19.20 -24.36 45.21
C VAL A 15 -19.75 -24.57 43.79
N THR A 16 -21.08 -24.65 43.63
CA THR A 16 -21.68 -24.75 42.27
C THR A 16 -21.57 -23.45 41.51
N GLY A 17 -21.75 -22.30 42.17
CA GLY A 17 -21.57 -20.99 41.54
C GLY A 17 -20.13 -20.75 41.08
N TRP A 18 -19.13 -21.14 41.89
CA TRP A 18 -17.71 -21.04 41.53
C TRP A 18 -17.32 -22.03 40.41
N GLY A 19 -17.91 -23.24 40.42
CA GLY A 19 -17.69 -24.21 39.38
C GLY A 19 -18.24 -23.75 38.03
N VAL A 20 -19.45 -23.16 37.98
CA VAL A 20 -20.03 -22.60 36.75
C VAL A 20 -19.25 -21.36 36.29
N TRP A 21 -18.86 -20.47 37.19
CA TRP A 21 -18.06 -19.29 36.89
C TRP A 21 -16.70 -19.69 36.33
N SER A 22 -16.02 -20.67 36.91
CA SER A 22 -14.71 -21.15 36.43
C SER A 22 -14.81 -21.89 35.08
N MET A 23 -15.94 -22.52 34.77
CA MET A 23 -16.18 -23.12 33.45
C MET A 23 -16.45 -22.08 32.36
N GLN A 24 -17.15 -20.99 32.70
CA GLN A 24 -17.43 -19.88 31.78
C GLN A 24 -16.18 -18.99 31.51
N HIS A 25 -15.24 -18.96 32.45
CA HIS A 25 -14.00 -18.17 32.35
C HIS A 25 -12.78 -19.03 32.07
N ARG A 26 -12.94 -20.31 31.68
CA ARG A 26 -11.84 -21.04 31.07
C ARG A 26 -11.52 -20.34 29.75
N GLU A 27 -10.42 -19.59 29.73
CA GLU A 27 -9.78 -19.16 28.50
C GLU A 27 -9.72 -20.37 27.57
N LYS A 28 -10.37 -20.27 26.42
CA LYS A 28 -10.20 -21.32 25.39
C LYS A 28 -8.71 -21.45 25.17
N PRO A 29 -8.14 -22.67 25.16
CA PRO A 29 -6.73 -22.85 24.87
C PRO A 29 -6.43 -22.07 23.59
N GLN A 30 -5.63 -21.02 23.71
CA GLN A 30 -5.18 -20.29 22.54
C GLN A 30 -4.45 -21.30 21.67
N PRO A 31 -4.86 -21.50 20.41
CA PRO A 31 -4.14 -22.38 19.52
C PRO A 31 -2.68 -21.94 19.53
N PRO A 32 -1.72 -22.88 19.51
CA PRO A 32 -0.31 -22.52 19.48
C PRO A 32 -0.11 -21.54 18.32
N ALA A 33 0.62 -20.46 18.57
CA ALA A 33 0.91 -19.47 17.55
C ALA A 33 1.44 -20.19 16.32
N ALA A 34 0.67 -20.17 15.23
CA ALA A 34 1.08 -20.83 13.99
C ALA A 34 2.41 -20.18 13.57
N SER A 35 3.46 -20.98 13.43
CA SER A 35 4.73 -20.50 12.90
C SER A 35 4.47 -19.99 11.49
N VAL A 36 4.72 -18.72 11.24
CA VAL A 36 4.60 -18.16 9.89
C VAL A 36 5.97 -18.28 9.24
N PRO A 37 6.11 -19.02 8.12
CA PRO A 37 7.38 -19.10 7.44
C PRO A 37 7.75 -17.73 6.86
N VAL A 38 8.87 -17.19 7.31
CA VAL A 38 9.41 -15.95 6.75
C VAL A 38 9.95 -16.20 5.34
N GLN A 39 10.61 -17.33 5.14
CA GLN A 39 11.16 -17.75 3.85
C GLN A 39 10.06 -18.16 2.87
N LEU A 40 10.27 -17.86 1.59
CA LEU A 40 9.45 -18.31 0.48
C LEU A 40 10.26 -19.29 -0.36
N HIS A 41 9.65 -20.42 -0.73
CA HIS A 41 10.26 -21.38 -1.63
C HIS A 41 9.57 -21.35 -2.99
N ALA A 42 10.35 -21.46 -4.07
CA ALA A 42 9.84 -21.66 -5.42
C ALA A 42 10.83 -22.49 -6.24
N ASP A 43 10.28 -23.40 -7.05
CA ASP A 43 11.06 -24.15 -8.02
C ASP A 43 11.03 -23.44 -9.37
N VAL A 44 12.06 -22.63 -9.61
CA VAL A 44 12.18 -21.80 -10.82
C VAL A 44 13.46 -22.14 -11.59
N PRO A 45 13.46 -21.96 -12.92
CA PRO A 45 14.65 -22.16 -13.72
C PRO A 45 15.83 -21.29 -13.23
N LYS A 46 17.05 -21.80 -13.41
CA LYS A 46 18.28 -21.02 -13.11
C LYS A 46 18.28 -19.73 -13.90
N ASP A 47 18.88 -18.68 -13.29
CA ASP A 47 18.98 -17.36 -13.88
C ASP A 47 17.63 -16.68 -14.18
N THR A 48 16.60 -17.02 -13.40
CA THR A 48 15.33 -16.28 -13.42
C THR A 48 15.59 -14.83 -13.00
N SER A 49 15.11 -13.91 -13.82
CA SER A 49 15.30 -12.47 -13.62
C SER A 49 13.99 -11.71 -13.77
N ILE A 50 13.76 -10.74 -12.90
CA ILE A 50 12.60 -9.84 -12.91
C ILE A 50 13.14 -8.41 -13.05
N ALA A 51 12.48 -7.60 -13.87
CA ALA A 51 12.74 -6.17 -13.92
C ALA A 51 11.89 -5.43 -12.89
N LEU A 52 12.51 -4.47 -12.20
CA LEU A 52 11.82 -3.45 -11.43
C LEU A 52 12.01 -2.11 -12.14
N ILE A 53 10.94 -1.55 -12.70
CA ILE A 53 11.00 -0.24 -13.34
C ILE A 53 10.50 0.81 -12.33
N LEU A 54 11.30 1.84 -12.13
CA LEU A 54 11.08 2.94 -11.21
C LEU A 54 11.17 4.27 -11.93
N THR A 55 10.55 5.29 -11.35
CA THR A 55 10.87 6.69 -11.64
C THR A 55 11.82 7.18 -10.54
N LEU A 56 13.10 7.39 -10.85
CA LEU A 56 14.09 7.78 -9.84
C LEU A 56 14.07 9.27 -9.55
N SER A 57 13.83 10.09 -10.57
CA SER A 57 13.68 11.53 -10.43
C SER A 57 12.66 12.06 -11.42
N SER A 58 11.74 12.88 -10.96
CA SER A 58 10.70 13.49 -11.79
C SER A 58 10.06 14.69 -11.08
N ASP A 59 9.22 15.42 -11.81
CA ASP A 59 8.27 16.34 -11.21
C ASP A 59 7.26 15.61 -10.31
N PRO A 60 6.69 16.27 -9.30
CA PRO A 60 5.66 15.69 -8.45
C PRO A 60 4.49 15.11 -9.26
N GLY A 61 4.03 13.92 -8.91
CA GLY A 61 2.94 13.21 -9.59
C GLY A 61 3.35 12.34 -10.79
N GLN A 62 4.66 12.25 -11.05
CA GLN A 62 5.21 11.38 -12.10
C GLN A 62 5.82 10.09 -11.52
N GLY A 63 5.48 9.71 -10.30
CA GLY A 63 5.78 8.41 -9.71
C GLY A 63 7.03 8.31 -8.84
N SER A 64 7.90 9.32 -8.82
CA SER A 64 9.12 9.29 -7.99
C SER A 64 8.84 9.20 -6.49
N GLU A 65 7.66 9.56 -6.04
CA GLU A 65 7.20 9.43 -4.66
C GLU A 65 7.03 7.96 -4.21
N TRP A 66 7.00 7.02 -5.13
CA TRP A 66 6.88 5.58 -4.85
C TRP A 66 8.22 4.84 -4.89
N ARG A 67 9.32 5.52 -5.28
CA ARG A 67 10.64 4.91 -5.43
C ARG A 67 11.08 4.11 -4.21
N ASP A 68 10.99 4.71 -3.03
CA ASP A 68 11.44 4.07 -1.79
C ASP A 68 10.44 3.00 -1.31
N ALA A 69 9.14 3.18 -1.59
CA ALA A 69 8.12 2.17 -1.33
C ALA A 69 8.36 0.89 -2.14
N ALA A 70 8.85 1.00 -3.38
CA ALA A 70 9.17 -0.13 -4.24
C ALA A 70 10.26 -1.05 -3.68
N ALA A 71 10.98 -0.64 -2.63
CA ALA A 71 11.95 -1.49 -1.94
C ALA A 71 11.34 -2.77 -1.34
N GLY A 72 10.02 -2.87 -1.23
CA GLY A 72 9.34 -4.13 -0.90
C GLY A 72 9.67 -5.26 -1.88
N ALA A 73 10.01 -4.97 -3.12
CA ALA A 73 10.48 -5.95 -4.10
C ALA A 73 11.74 -6.69 -3.63
N GLU A 74 12.70 -5.98 -3.00
CA GLU A 74 13.89 -6.61 -2.43
C GLU A 74 13.57 -7.52 -1.24
N VAL A 75 12.55 -7.20 -0.46
CA VAL A 75 12.07 -8.09 0.61
C VAL A 75 11.59 -9.42 0.04
N ALA A 76 10.87 -9.42 -1.10
CA ALA A 76 10.46 -10.65 -1.77
C ALA A 76 11.67 -11.49 -2.21
N ILE A 77 12.64 -10.85 -2.88
CA ILE A 77 13.88 -11.51 -3.32
C ILE A 77 14.63 -12.11 -2.13
N HIS A 78 14.77 -11.37 -1.04
CA HIS A 78 15.41 -11.85 0.18
C HIS A 78 14.68 -13.05 0.78
N ARG A 79 13.34 -13.00 0.87
CA ARG A 79 12.53 -14.12 1.38
C ARG A 79 12.68 -15.40 0.55
N PHE A 80 12.79 -15.30 -0.77
CA PHE A 80 13.13 -16.44 -1.64
C PHE A 80 14.58 -16.91 -1.47
N ALA A 81 15.53 -15.99 -1.35
CA ALA A 81 16.93 -16.31 -1.14
C ALA A 81 17.17 -17.09 0.17
N MET A 82 16.40 -16.80 1.23
CA MET A 82 16.47 -17.52 2.51
C MET A 82 16.17 -19.03 2.37
N SER A 83 15.41 -19.46 1.35
CA SER A 83 15.13 -20.86 1.05
C SER A 83 16.08 -21.45 -0.01
N GLY A 84 17.05 -20.69 -0.48
CA GLY A 84 17.97 -21.10 -1.54
C GLY A 84 17.47 -20.84 -2.97
N THR A 85 16.25 -20.28 -3.15
CA THR A 85 15.73 -19.88 -4.46
C THR A 85 16.42 -18.60 -4.92
N LYS A 86 17.15 -18.67 -6.05
CA LYS A 86 17.91 -17.54 -6.59
C LYS A 86 17.16 -16.84 -7.70
N ILE A 87 16.82 -15.57 -7.49
CA ILE A 87 16.12 -14.71 -8.44
C ILE A 87 16.88 -13.39 -8.51
N SER A 88 17.15 -12.90 -9.70
CA SER A 88 17.79 -11.60 -9.91
C SER A 88 16.74 -10.51 -10.07
N LEU A 89 16.88 -9.40 -9.36
CA LEU A 89 16.11 -8.18 -9.57
C LEU A 89 17.00 -7.16 -10.27
N THR A 90 16.54 -6.63 -11.42
CA THR A 90 17.28 -5.63 -12.17
C THR A 90 16.46 -4.36 -12.27
N VAL A 91 17.01 -3.24 -11.81
CA VAL A 91 16.33 -1.94 -11.77
C VAL A 91 16.58 -1.15 -13.04
N PHE A 92 15.54 -0.50 -13.55
CA PHE A 92 15.58 0.41 -14.69
C PHE A 92 14.85 1.71 -14.32
N ASP A 93 15.40 2.84 -14.75
CA ASP A 93 14.81 4.17 -14.59
C ASP A 93 14.02 4.57 -15.84
N ASP A 94 12.78 4.99 -15.67
CA ASP A 94 11.93 5.50 -16.75
C ASP A 94 12.00 7.02 -16.90
N HIS A 95 12.78 7.70 -16.04
CA HIS A 95 12.97 9.15 -16.04
C HIS A 95 11.68 9.99 -15.98
N GLY A 96 10.53 9.40 -15.57
CA GLY A 96 9.24 10.07 -15.53
C GLY A 96 8.72 10.54 -16.89
N THR A 97 9.19 9.92 -17.99
CA THR A 97 8.83 10.31 -19.36
C THR A 97 8.35 9.13 -20.20
N ALA A 98 7.48 9.39 -21.18
CA ALA A 98 6.99 8.34 -22.08
C ALA A 98 8.12 7.67 -22.89
N SER A 99 9.12 8.43 -23.31
CA SER A 99 10.30 7.89 -24.01
C SER A 99 11.18 7.06 -23.08
N GLY A 100 11.43 7.54 -21.86
CA GLY A 100 12.19 6.80 -20.85
C GLY A 100 11.51 5.51 -20.42
N SER A 101 10.18 5.52 -20.28
CA SER A 101 9.36 4.35 -20.03
C SER A 101 9.54 3.27 -21.11
N ALA A 102 9.42 3.65 -22.40
CA ALA A 102 9.66 2.74 -23.51
C ALA A 102 11.08 2.21 -23.55
N GLU A 103 12.09 3.06 -23.26
CA GLU A 103 13.50 2.68 -23.20
C GLU A 103 13.78 1.71 -22.05
N ALA A 104 13.22 1.96 -20.84
CA ALA A 104 13.38 1.07 -19.69
C ALA A 104 12.84 -0.33 -19.99
N VAL A 105 11.67 -0.44 -20.62
CA VAL A 105 11.10 -1.72 -21.07
C VAL A 105 11.98 -2.38 -22.15
N ALA A 106 12.51 -1.62 -23.11
CA ALA A 106 13.42 -2.17 -24.12
C ALA A 106 14.70 -2.74 -23.50
N LYS A 107 15.26 -2.07 -22.47
CA LYS A 107 16.42 -2.57 -21.71
C LYS A 107 16.07 -3.84 -20.92
N ALA A 108 14.92 -3.88 -20.25
CA ALA A 108 14.45 -5.06 -19.52
C ALA A 108 14.30 -6.27 -20.44
N ARG A 109 13.72 -6.08 -21.64
CA ARG A 109 13.59 -7.14 -22.66
C ARG A 109 14.94 -7.64 -23.16
N LYS A 110 15.89 -6.71 -23.42
CA LYS A 110 17.25 -7.07 -23.81
C LYS A 110 17.95 -7.90 -22.73
N ALA A 111 17.66 -7.63 -21.47
CA ALA A 111 18.14 -8.43 -20.32
C ALA A 111 17.41 -9.79 -20.18
N ARG A 112 16.41 -10.09 -21.02
CA ARG A 112 15.63 -11.34 -21.03
C ARG A 112 14.94 -11.63 -19.70
N VAL A 113 14.35 -10.61 -19.09
CA VAL A 113 13.59 -10.79 -17.84
C VAL A 113 12.33 -11.61 -18.09
N SER A 114 11.90 -12.37 -17.08
CA SER A 114 10.68 -13.18 -17.12
C SER A 114 9.40 -12.34 -17.00
N GLY A 115 9.51 -11.14 -16.39
CA GLY A 115 8.40 -10.20 -16.23
C GLY A 115 8.88 -8.88 -15.64
N ILE A 116 7.98 -7.92 -15.59
CA ILE A 116 8.24 -6.56 -15.15
C ILE A 116 7.32 -6.21 -13.98
N VAL A 117 7.89 -5.73 -12.88
CA VAL A 117 7.17 -4.96 -11.85
C VAL A 117 7.41 -3.48 -12.20
N TYR A 118 6.37 -2.78 -12.60
CA TYR A 118 6.44 -1.36 -12.91
C TYR A 118 5.92 -0.58 -11.71
N ALA A 119 6.82 -0.23 -10.80
CA ALA A 119 6.50 0.37 -9.50
C ALA A 119 6.56 1.90 -9.57
N SER A 120 5.73 2.46 -10.43
CA SER A 120 5.57 3.90 -10.66
C SER A 120 4.09 4.22 -10.91
N THR A 121 3.76 5.50 -11.06
CA THR A 121 2.44 6.02 -11.41
C THR A 121 2.58 7.17 -12.41
N GLY A 122 1.48 7.55 -13.06
CA GLY A 122 1.44 8.60 -14.07
C GLY A 122 1.31 8.07 -15.49
N ASP A 123 0.82 8.91 -16.41
CA ASP A 123 0.48 8.48 -17.78
C ASP A 123 1.69 8.14 -18.64
N HIS A 124 2.88 8.62 -18.26
CA HIS A 124 4.13 8.37 -18.98
C HIS A 124 4.45 6.87 -19.07
N LEU A 125 4.08 6.08 -18.06
CA LEU A 125 4.36 4.64 -18.02
C LEU A 125 3.66 3.85 -19.12
N LEU A 126 2.51 4.35 -19.64
CA LEU A 126 1.70 3.64 -20.65
C LEU A 126 2.46 3.35 -21.95
N ALA A 127 3.44 4.19 -22.32
CA ALA A 127 4.27 3.93 -23.49
C ALA A 127 5.09 2.64 -23.33
N GLY A 128 5.72 2.45 -22.19
CA GLY A 128 6.48 1.23 -21.85
C GLY A 128 5.56 0.02 -21.68
N VAL A 129 4.44 0.18 -20.97
CA VAL A 129 3.45 -0.90 -20.75
C VAL A 129 2.93 -1.45 -22.09
N LYS A 130 2.58 -0.57 -23.06
CA LYS A 130 2.18 -0.96 -24.40
C LYS A 130 3.30 -1.68 -25.15
N ALA A 131 4.55 -1.20 -25.03
CA ALA A 131 5.71 -1.86 -25.65
C ALA A 131 5.98 -3.25 -25.05
N ALA A 132 5.80 -3.45 -23.76
CA ALA A 132 5.92 -4.74 -23.08
C ALA A 132 4.81 -5.71 -23.55
N ALA A 133 3.56 -5.24 -23.55
CA ALA A 133 2.42 -6.03 -24.00
C ALA A 133 2.57 -6.50 -25.46
N HIS A 134 3.01 -5.61 -26.35
CA HIS A 134 3.27 -5.96 -27.74
C HIS A 134 4.32 -7.07 -27.89
N SER A 135 5.22 -7.20 -26.96
CA SER A 135 6.27 -8.23 -26.96
C SER A 135 5.93 -9.47 -26.11
N GLY A 136 4.74 -9.55 -25.54
CA GLY A 136 4.32 -10.64 -24.68
C GLY A 136 4.99 -10.66 -23.30
N THR A 137 5.62 -9.56 -22.87
CA THR A 137 6.24 -9.46 -21.55
C THR A 137 5.21 -9.03 -20.50
N PRO A 138 4.93 -9.83 -19.45
CA PRO A 138 3.94 -9.47 -18.44
C PRO A 138 4.40 -8.28 -17.61
N VAL A 139 3.45 -7.38 -17.30
CA VAL A 139 3.69 -6.19 -16.49
C VAL A 139 2.72 -6.14 -15.31
N LEU A 140 3.24 -6.05 -14.10
CA LEU A 140 2.48 -5.84 -12.88
C LEU A 140 2.68 -4.42 -12.35
N LEU A 141 1.56 -3.73 -12.05
CA LEU A 141 1.55 -2.31 -11.69
C LEU A 141 0.95 -2.14 -10.28
N PRO A 142 1.76 -2.11 -9.22
CA PRO A 142 1.26 -2.03 -7.85
C PRO A 142 0.69 -0.66 -7.46
N TYR A 143 1.03 0.41 -8.20
CA TYR A 143 0.67 1.79 -7.87
C TYR A 143 -0.16 2.50 -8.94
N TYR A 144 -0.52 1.81 -10.01
CA TYR A 144 -1.30 2.38 -11.12
C TYR A 144 -2.76 1.93 -11.05
N SER A 145 -3.68 2.87 -11.00
CA SER A 145 -5.11 2.65 -10.74
C SER A 145 -6.03 2.73 -11.97
N ASP A 146 -5.60 3.39 -13.06
CA ASP A 146 -6.39 3.47 -14.30
C ASP A 146 -6.31 2.18 -15.11
N VAL A 147 -7.03 1.17 -14.65
CA VAL A 147 -7.07 -0.16 -15.28
C VAL A 147 -7.63 -0.13 -16.69
N ALA A 148 -8.52 0.82 -17.00
CA ALA A 148 -9.16 0.91 -18.31
C ALA A 148 -8.16 1.25 -19.44
N SER A 149 -7.04 1.87 -19.13
CA SER A 149 -5.98 2.22 -20.09
C SER A 149 -4.97 1.09 -20.33
N LEU A 150 -5.04 -0.02 -19.57
CA LEU A 150 -4.05 -1.09 -19.62
C LEU A 150 -4.30 -2.03 -20.82
N PRO A 151 -3.26 -2.39 -21.57
CA PRO A 151 -3.34 -3.41 -22.62
C PRO A 151 -3.37 -4.82 -22.02
N THR A 152 -3.81 -5.81 -22.80
CA THR A 152 -3.69 -7.23 -22.43
C THR A 152 -2.23 -7.59 -22.12
N GLY A 153 -1.99 -8.34 -21.05
CA GLY A 153 -0.64 -8.68 -20.57
C GLY A 153 -0.08 -7.68 -19.54
N ALA A 154 -0.88 -6.68 -19.16
CA ALA A 154 -0.60 -5.79 -18.03
C ALA A 154 -1.74 -5.88 -16.99
N TRP A 155 -1.37 -5.91 -15.73
CA TRP A 155 -2.30 -6.03 -14.61
C TRP A 155 -2.01 -4.99 -13.53
N SER A 156 -3.05 -4.29 -13.08
CA SER A 156 -2.97 -3.54 -11.83
C SER A 156 -3.09 -4.51 -10.65
N THR A 157 -2.12 -4.45 -9.74
CA THR A 157 -2.10 -5.22 -8.49
C THR A 157 -2.44 -4.34 -7.28
N GLY A 158 -2.92 -3.12 -7.51
CA GLY A 158 -3.47 -2.20 -6.55
C GLY A 158 -4.95 -1.87 -6.82
N PRO A 159 -5.58 -1.05 -5.96
CA PRO A 159 -6.95 -0.60 -6.15
C PRO A 159 -7.17 0.12 -7.49
N SER A 160 -8.32 -0.13 -8.14
CA SER A 160 -8.70 0.58 -9.36
C SER A 160 -9.31 1.95 -9.05
N ASP A 161 -9.26 2.87 -10.03
CA ASP A 161 -9.92 4.20 -9.93
C ASP A 161 -11.41 4.08 -9.63
N GLU A 162 -12.10 3.09 -10.22
CA GLU A 162 -13.52 2.84 -9.99
C GLU A 162 -13.80 2.42 -8.55
N ASP A 163 -13.03 1.47 -8.02
CA ASP A 163 -13.18 0.98 -6.65
C ASP A 163 -12.82 2.07 -5.63
N ILE A 164 -11.78 2.86 -5.90
CA ILE A 164 -11.39 4.02 -5.08
C ILE A 164 -12.54 5.03 -5.02
N ALA A 165 -13.10 5.41 -6.18
CA ALA A 165 -14.20 6.35 -6.24
C ALA A 165 -15.44 5.85 -5.47
N ALA A 166 -15.81 4.59 -5.64
CA ALA A 166 -16.95 3.98 -4.96
C ALA A 166 -16.78 3.96 -3.44
N VAL A 167 -15.59 3.55 -2.95
CA VAL A 167 -15.32 3.49 -1.51
C VAL A 167 -15.21 4.91 -0.91
N MET A 168 -14.64 5.86 -1.65
CA MET A 168 -14.55 7.26 -1.20
C MET A 168 -15.94 7.90 -1.08
N ALA A 169 -16.86 7.67 -2.05
CA ALA A 169 -18.24 8.15 -1.98
C ALA A 169 -18.98 7.57 -0.77
N ASN A 170 -18.80 6.29 -0.50
CA ASN A 170 -19.37 5.64 0.67
C ASN A 170 -18.83 6.22 1.98
N LEU A 171 -17.52 6.44 2.07
CA LEU A 171 -16.88 7.07 3.23
C LEU A 171 -17.46 8.47 3.50
N ILE A 172 -17.56 9.32 2.47
CA ILE A 172 -18.13 10.66 2.57
C ILE A 172 -19.56 10.62 3.11
N THR A 173 -20.38 9.69 2.59
CA THR A 173 -21.76 9.50 3.03
C THR A 173 -21.85 9.02 4.48
N GLN A 174 -21.07 8.00 4.84
CA GLN A 174 -21.07 7.41 6.20
C GLN A 174 -20.60 8.42 7.25
N GLN A 175 -19.59 9.21 6.94
CA GLN A 175 -19.04 10.24 7.83
C GLN A 175 -19.84 11.56 7.78
N LYS A 176 -20.91 11.63 6.96
CA LYS A 176 -21.79 12.82 6.82
C LYS A 176 -21.01 14.09 6.48
N LEU A 177 -20.08 14.00 5.55
CA LEU A 177 -19.17 15.10 5.20
C LEU A 177 -19.76 16.10 4.20
N ASP A 178 -21.02 16.01 3.83
CA ASP A 178 -21.68 16.97 2.93
C ASP A 178 -22.22 18.18 3.70
N PRO A 179 -22.05 19.43 3.22
CA PRO A 179 -21.44 19.83 1.94
C PRO A 179 -19.90 19.72 1.92
N LEU A 180 -19.36 19.31 0.76
CA LEU A 180 -17.92 19.17 0.52
C LEU A 180 -17.29 20.44 -0.06
N LEU A 181 -16.05 20.71 0.34
CA LEU A 181 -15.11 21.55 -0.38
C LEU A 181 -14.07 20.66 -1.06
N THR A 182 -13.96 20.73 -2.38
CA THR A 182 -12.91 20.05 -3.12
C THR A 182 -11.70 20.96 -3.31
N ILE A 183 -10.53 20.51 -2.88
CA ILE A 183 -9.24 21.19 -3.08
C ILE A 183 -8.44 20.39 -4.11
N ASN A 184 -8.16 20.99 -5.26
CA ASN A 184 -7.30 20.40 -6.28
C ASN A 184 -5.93 21.05 -6.26
N ALA A 185 -4.94 20.29 -5.82
CA ALA A 185 -3.53 20.68 -5.75
C ALA A 185 -2.69 20.00 -6.87
N GLY A 186 -3.30 19.79 -8.03
CA GLY A 186 -2.64 19.18 -9.20
C GLY A 186 -2.84 17.67 -9.35
N GLY A 187 -3.85 17.09 -8.68
CA GLY A 187 -4.19 15.67 -8.79
C GLY A 187 -5.49 15.40 -9.56
N LYS A 188 -5.74 14.12 -9.81
CA LYS A 188 -7.00 13.62 -10.37
C LYS A 188 -8.02 13.44 -9.25
N ILE A 189 -9.16 14.11 -9.35
CA ILE A 189 -10.28 13.92 -8.42
C ILE A 189 -11.04 12.67 -8.90
N PRO A 190 -11.32 11.70 -8.01
CA PRO A 190 -12.12 10.53 -8.37
C PRO A 190 -13.49 10.92 -8.89
N GLN A 191 -13.98 10.20 -9.90
CA GLN A 191 -15.26 10.49 -10.55
C GLN A 191 -16.42 10.46 -9.54
N GLY A 192 -17.28 11.47 -9.57
CA GLY A 192 -18.45 11.56 -8.70
C GLY A 192 -18.15 12.06 -7.28
N ILE A 193 -16.92 12.52 -7.01
CA ILE A 193 -16.48 13.03 -5.70
C ILE A 193 -16.36 14.57 -5.70
N GLU A 194 -16.81 15.24 -6.77
CA GLU A 194 -16.74 16.71 -6.85
C GLU A 194 -17.67 17.32 -5.81
N GLY A 195 -17.10 18.18 -4.96
CA GLY A 195 -17.89 19.00 -4.02
C GLY A 195 -18.61 20.15 -4.73
N ALA A 196 -19.57 20.74 -4.03
CA ALA A 196 -20.32 21.92 -4.51
C ALA A 196 -19.42 23.12 -4.86
N ARG A 197 -18.19 23.12 -4.35
CA ARG A 197 -17.18 24.13 -4.64
C ARG A 197 -15.82 23.48 -4.81
N MET A 198 -15.12 23.85 -5.89
CA MET A 198 -13.73 23.49 -6.15
C MET A 198 -12.82 24.68 -5.90
N LEU A 199 -11.72 24.45 -5.18
CA LEU A 199 -10.64 25.41 -4.95
C LEU A 199 -9.35 24.84 -5.57
N PRO A 200 -8.88 25.38 -6.71
CA PRO A 200 -7.56 25.04 -7.22
C PRO A 200 -6.49 25.65 -6.30
N LEU A 201 -5.51 24.86 -5.91
CA LEU A 201 -4.32 25.34 -5.21
C LEU A 201 -3.09 25.05 -6.07
N ASP A 202 -2.49 26.11 -6.60
CA ASP A 202 -1.22 26.00 -7.31
C ASP A 202 -0.07 26.01 -6.28
N PRO A 203 0.75 24.96 -6.19
CA PRO A 203 1.89 24.90 -5.25
C PRO A 203 2.96 25.97 -5.53
N LYS A 204 2.93 26.61 -6.70
CA LYS A 204 3.83 27.71 -7.07
C LYS A 204 3.37 29.07 -6.50
N ILE A 205 2.12 29.18 -6.05
CA ILE A 205 1.61 30.41 -5.43
C ILE A 205 2.11 30.50 -3.99
N ASP A 206 2.46 31.71 -3.57
CA ASP A 206 2.88 31.98 -2.19
C ASP A 206 1.88 31.43 -1.17
N ARG A 207 2.41 30.73 -0.16
CA ARG A 207 1.61 30.06 0.86
C ARG A 207 0.68 31.02 1.62
N SER A 208 1.11 32.27 1.85
CA SER A 208 0.30 33.25 2.57
C SER A 208 -0.90 33.69 1.75
N VAL A 209 -0.76 33.78 0.44
CA VAL A 209 -1.86 34.07 -0.50
C VAL A 209 -2.84 32.91 -0.52
N SER A 210 -2.33 31.69 -0.66
CA SER A 210 -3.13 30.45 -0.62
C SER A 210 -3.91 30.32 0.70
N ALA A 211 -3.28 30.63 1.84
CA ALA A 211 -3.91 30.63 3.15
C ALA A 211 -5.08 31.62 3.27
N LYS A 212 -4.92 32.85 2.76
CA LYS A 212 -5.98 33.85 2.75
C LYS A 212 -7.17 33.41 1.89
N VAL A 213 -6.91 32.86 0.71
CA VAL A 213 -7.96 32.36 -0.19
C VAL A 213 -8.69 31.17 0.45
N LEU A 214 -7.97 30.22 1.02
CA LEU A 214 -8.54 29.06 1.71
C LEU A 214 -9.40 29.47 2.89
N SER A 215 -8.89 30.32 3.81
CA SER A 215 -9.63 30.82 4.97
C SER A 215 -10.92 31.49 4.57
N LYS A 216 -10.88 32.37 3.55
CA LYS A 216 -12.07 33.03 3.00
C LYS A 216 -13.07 32.04 2.40
N THR A 217 -12.57 31.02 1.73
CA THR A 217 -13.42 29.97 1.13
C THR A 217 -14.09 29.14 2.19
N LEU A 218 -13.36 28.67 3.21
CA LEU A 218 -13.91 27.92 4.35
C LEU A 218 -14.97 28.71 5.10
N GLY A 219 -14.72 30.00 5.40
CA GLY A 219 -15.68 30.85 6.08
C GLY A 219 -16.99 31.08 5.29
N ARG A 220 -16.94 31.03 3.96
CA ARG A 220 -18.11 31.20 3.08
C ARG A 220 -18.87 29.89 2.84
N SER A 221 -18.16 28.81 2.56
CA SER A 221 -18.77 27.51 2.20
C SER A 221 -19.19 26.71 3.41
N LYS A 222 -18.56 26.91 4.57
CA LYS A 222 -18.79 26.15 5.82
C LYS A 222 -18.90 24.64 5.55
N PRO A 223 -17.90 24.00 4.91
CA PRO A 223 -17.99 22.61 4.52
C PRO A 223 -18.00 21.71 5.76
N GLN A 224 -18.67 20.57 5.66
CA GLN A 224 -18.60 19.48 6.66
C GLN A 224 -17.43 18.53 6.38
N GLY A 225 -16.91 18.52 5.15
CA GLY A 225 -15.74 17.76 4.74
C GLY A 225 -14.94 18.44 3.65
N ILE A 226 -13.65 18.12 3.59
CA ILE A 226 -12.75 18.59 2.53
C ILE A 226 -12.27 17.34 1.78
N VAL A 227 -12.38 17.34 0.46
CA VAL A 227 -11.67 16.37 -0.40
C VAL A 227 -10.45 17.06 -0.98
N ALA A 228 -9.27 16.47 -0.84
CA ALA A 228 -8.05 17.01 -1.42
C ALA A 228 -7.38 16.00 -2.36
N ALA A 229 -7.04 16.47 -3.58
CA ALA A 229 -6.35 15.70 -4.61
C ALA A 229 -5.06 16.40 -5.04
N GLY A 230 -3.98 15.65 -5.18
CA GLY A 230 -2.68 16.18 -5.59
C GLY A 230 -1.58 15.13 -5.47
N PRO A 231 -0.38 15.41 -6.01
CA PRO A 231 0.80 14.60 -5.74
C PRO A 231 1.07 14.48 -4.23
N ALA A 232 1.61 13.37 -3.78
CA ALA A 232 1.77 13.03 -2.36
C ALA A 232 2.40 14.15 -1.51
N LEU A 233 3.54 14.67 -1.94
CA LEU A 233 4.24 15.77 -1.25
C LEU A 233 3.35 17.02 -1.14
N THR A 234 2.69 17.37 -2.25
CA THR A 234 1.80 18.54 -2.33
C THR A 234 0.55 18.36 -1.47
N LEU A 235 0.01 17.12 -1.40
CA LEU A 235 -1.09 16.80 -0.48
C LEU A 235 -0.69 17.02 0.98
N GLY A 236 0.49 16.57 1.38
CA GLY A 236 1.00 16.84 2.74
C GLY A 236 1.10 18.33 3.04
N GLN A 237 1.63 19.12 2.11
CA GLN A 237 1.70 20.57 2.23
C GLN A 237 0.31 21.21 2.27
N THR A 238 -0.65 20.69 1.50
CA THR A 238 -2.04 21.14 1.47
C THR A 238 -2.73 20.90 2.81
N VAL A 239 -2.55 19.71 3.41
CA VAL A 239 -3.07 19.43 4.76
C VAL A 239 -2.47 20.39 5.79
N ALA A 240 -1.15 20.61 5.75
CA ALA A 240 -0.50 21.57 6.63
C ALA A 240 -1.01 23.01 6.44
N LEU A 241 -1.43 23.37 5.22
CA LEU A 241 -2.07 24.68 4.95
C LEU A 241 -3.48 24.74 5.56
N ILE A 242 -4.28 23.68 5.43
CA ILE A 242 -5.63 23.55 6.02
C ILE A 242 -5.54 23.69 7.55
N GLN A 243 -4.60 23.00 8.18
CA GLN A 243 -4.34 23.11 9.62
C GLN A 243 -3.89 24.51 10.01
N GLY A 244 -3.00 25.12 9.23
CA GLY A 244 -2.43 26.45 9.49
C GLY A 244 -3.46 27.59 9.44
N VAL A 245 -4.59 27.41 8.77
CA VAL A 245 -5.71 28.37 8.81
C VAL A 245 -6.72 28.08 9.94
N GLY A 246 -6.41 27.13 10.82
CA GLY A 246 -7.24 26.79 11.99
C GLY A 246 -8.48 25.94 11.64
N SER A 247 -8.47 25.25 10.50
CA SER A 247 -9.58 24.34 10.14
C SER A 247 -9.48 23.00 10.89
N HIS A 248 -10.60 22.56 11.45
CA HIS A 248 -10.79 21.24 12.06
C HIS A 248 -11.75 20.36 11.23
N VAL A 249 -12.04 20.77 9.99
CA VAL A 249 -12.92 20.00 9.10
C VAL A 249 -12.19 18.72 8.67
N PRO A 250 -12.83 17.54 8.75
CA PRO A 250 -12.25 16.28 8.28
C PRO A 250 -11.78 16.35 6.83
N VAL A 251 -10.65 15.73 6.52
CA VAL A 251 -10.05 15.75 5.18
C VAL A 251 -9.97 14.36 4.60
N VAL A 252 -10.60 14.14 3.46
CA VAL A 252 -10.52 12.92 2.66
C VAL A 252 -9.49 13.16 1.55
N LEU A 253 -8.44 12.36 1.56
CA LEU A 253 -7.30 12.48 0.65
C LEU A 253 -7.39 11.42 -0.44
N THR A 254 -6.94 11.75 -1.64
CA THR A 254 -6.74 10.74 -2.68
C THR A 254 -5.64 9.75 -2.30
N PRO A 255 -5.57 8.54 -2.92
CA PRO A 255 -4.64 7.47 -2.53
C PRO A 255 -3.15 7.84 -2.58
N GLU A 256 -2.77 8.92 -3.25
CA GLU A 256 -1.41 9.46 -3.23
C GLU A 256 -0.94 9.77 -1.80
N ALA A 257 -1.88 10.04 -0.87
CA ALA A 257 -1.56 10.22 0.55
C ALA A 257 -0.99 8.96 1.23
N LEU A 258 -1.14 7.79 0.62
CA LEU A 258 -0.58 6.52 1.11
C LEU A 258 0.89 6.34 0.73
N SER A 259 1.44 7.21 -0.13
CA SER A 259 2.85 7.19 -0.48
C SER A 259 3.70 7.83 0.63
N PRO A 260 4.98 7.43 0.75
CA PRO A 260 5.91 8.01 1.73
C PRO A 260 6.05 9.53 1.64
N GLY A 261 5.93 10.08 0.44
CA GLY A 261 6.04 11.51 0.17
C GLY A 261 5.00 12.37 0.87
N PHE A 262 3.82 11.82 1.17
CA PHE A 262 2.75 12.57 1.84
C PHE A 262 3.18 13.06 3.23
N TYR A 263 3.64 12.14 4.08
CA TYR A 263 4.00 12.51 5.45
C TYR A 263 5.26 13.40 5.48
N GLN A 264 6.20 13.18 4.57
CA GLN A 264 7.35 14.07 4.39
C GLN A 264 6.89 15.50 4.04
N GLY A 265 5.95 15.65 3.12
CA GLY A 265 5.35 16.93 2.74
C GLY A 265 4.63 17.62 3.91
N LEU A 266 3.87 16.84 4.69
CA LEU A 266 3.13 17.29 5.87
C LEU A 266 4.08 17.86 6.93
N VAL A 267 5.09 17.08 7.35
CA VAL A 267 6.06 17.47 8.38
C VAL A 267 6.93 18.63 7.93
N LYS A 268 7.43 18.60 6.68
CA LYS A 268 8.24 19.70 6.10
C LYS A 268 7.49 21.02 6.10
N ALA A 269 6.16 21.00 5.98
CA ALA A 269 5.30 22.15 6.02
C ALA A 269 4.78 22.51 7.43
N ASN A 270 5.32 21.89 8.49
CA ASN A 270 4.91 22.04 9.89
C ASN A 270 3.46 21.59 10.15
N GLY A 271 2.94 20.64 9.37
CA GLY A 271 1.68 19.97 9.63
C GLY A 271 1.85 18.79 10.58
N THR A 272 0.74 18.26 11.08
CA THR A 272 0.71 17.14 12.02
C THR A 272 -0.34 16.11 11.61
N ALA A 273 -0.24 14.89 12.13
CA ALA A 273 -1.25 13.84 11.97
C ALA A 273 -2.47 14.01 12.91
N SER A 274 -2.61 15.14 13.60
CA SER A 274 -3.65 15.39 14.61
C SER A 274 -5.04 15.71 14.02
N THR A 275 -5.11 16.01 12.73
CA THR A 275 -6.39 16.24 12.04
C THR A 275 -6.99 14.89 11.65
N GLU A 276 -8.31 14.78 11.61
CA GLU A 276 -8.99 13.62 11.06
C GLU A 276 -8.71 13.54 9.56
N LEU A 277 -7.75 12.70 9.21
CA LEU A 277 -7.34 12.44 7.84
C LEU A 277 -7.84 11.06 7.44
N PHE A 278 -8.56 11.04 6.34
CA PHE A 278 -9.05 9.82 5.71
C PHE A 278 -8.42 9.65 4.33
N SER A 279 -8.33 8.41 3.87
CA SER A 279 -7.99 8.06 2.50
C SER A 279 -8.69 6.76 2.11
N VAL A 280 -8.43 6.26 0.93
CA VAL A 280 -8.95 4.98 0.44
C VAL A 280 -7.79 4.19 -0.16
N GLY A 281 -7.73 2.92 0.17
CA GLY A 281 -6.64 2.07 -0.33
C GLY A 281 -6.83 0.60 -0.01
N ALA A 282 -5.79 -0.19 -0.24
CA ALA A 282 -5.78 -1.60 0.11
C ALA A 282 -5.79 -1.79 1.64
N ALA A 283 -6.53 -2.79 2.11
CA ALA A 283 -6.53 -3.22 3.51
C ALA A 283 -5.23 -3.95 3.92
N SER A 284 -4.08 -3.56 3.37
CA SER A 284 -2.80 -4.28 3.43
C SER A 284 -1.65 -3.47 4.03
N GLY A 285 -1.94 -2.65 5.03
CA GLY A 285 -0.91 -1.93 5.79
C GLY A 285 -0.37 -2.73 6.99
N ASP A 286 0.64 -2.18 7.67
CA ASP A 286 1.26 -2.79 8.85
C ASP A 286 0.25 -3.15 9.95
N ALA A 287 -0.82 -2.36 10.09
CA ALA A 287 -1.91 -2.62 11.02
C ALA A 287 -2.59 -3.98 10.82
N GLN A 288 -2.54 -4.55 9.60
CA GLN A 288 -3.04 -5.89 9.32
C GLN A 288 -2.36 -6.96 10.17
N SER A 289 -1.05 -6.81 10.46
CA SER A 289 -0.31 -7.77 11.29
C SER A 289 -0.76 -7.86 12.75
N LEU A 290 -1.60 -6.93 13.20
CA LEU A 290 -2.18 -6.94 14.54
C LEU A 290 -3.37 -7.92 14.67
N GLY A 291 -3.87 -8.43 13.56
CA GLY A 291 -4.92 -9.46 13.53
C GLY A 291 -4.38 -10.87 13.82
N THR A 292 -5.29 -11.86 13.73
CA THR A 292 -4.98 -13.27 13.98
C THR A 292 -5.29 -14.19 12.80
N ASP A 293 -5.82 -13.63 11.72
CA ASP A 293 -6.17 -14.36 10.50
C ASP A 293 -4.93 -14.65 9.62
N GLU A 294 -5.17 -15.26 8.49
CA GLU A 294 -4.11 -15.61 7.54
C GLU A 294 -3.42 -14.39 6.95
N ALA A 295 -4.20 -13.34 6.66
CA ALA A 295 -3.68 -12.05 6.19
C ALA A 295 -2.71 -11.42 7.19
N ALA A 296 -3.08 -11.43 8.49
CA ALA A 296 -2.23 -10.92 9.57
C ALA A 296 -0.92 -11.71 9.70
N ARG A 297 -0.99 -13.06 9.59
CA ARG A 297 0.20 -13.90 9.62
C ARG A 297 1.13 -13.62 8.43
N SER A 298 0.57 -13.48 7.23
CA SER A 298 1.34 -13.17 6.02
C SER A 298 2.03 -11.80 6.11
N MET A 299 1.33 -10.77 6.63
CA MET A 299 1.93 -9.46 6.89
C MET A 299 3.04 -9.53 7.95
N SER A 300 2.84 -10.32 9.01
CA SER A 300 3.87 -10.55 10.04
C SER A 300 5.13 -11.20 9.47
N ALA A 301 4.98 -12.17 8.53
CA ALA A 301 6.09 -12.79 7.84
C ALA A 301 6.85 -11.81 6.93
N TYR A 302 6.14 -10.94 6.22
CA TYR A 302 6.72 -9.85 5.44
C TYR A 302 7.54 -8.91 6.32
N LEU A 303 6.96 -8.42 7.42
CA LEU A 303 7.63 -7.51 8.36
C LEU A 303 8.86 -8.18 9.02
N ALA A 304 8.80 -9.48 9.26
CA ALA A 304 9.96 -10.23 9.76
C ALA A 304 11.08 -10.29 8.71
N GLY A 305 10.77 -10.62 7.45
CA GLY A 305 11.72 -10.62 6.34
C GLY A 305 12.33 -9.24 6.10
N LEU A 306 11.50 -8.19 6.16
CA LEU A 306 11.94 -6.80 6.04
C LEU A 306 12.96 -6.43 7.15
N ARG A 307 12.69 -6.79 8.40
CA ARG A 307 13.60 -6.51 9.53
C ARG A 307 14.93 -7.29 9.39
N LEU A 308 14.88 -8.53 8.93
CA LEU A 308 16.08 -9.32 8.68
C LEU A 308 16.94 -8.70 7.58
N LEU A 309 16.31 -8.29 6.47
CA LEU A 309 17.01 -7.62 5.38
C LEU A 309 17.60 -6.26 5.82
N ALA A 310 16.86 -5.49 6.61
CA ALA A 310 17.33 -4.20 7.13
C ALA A 310 18.48 -4.33 8.13
N ALA A 311 18.59 -5.48 8.81
CA ALA A 311 19.68 -5.77 9.74
C ALA A 311 20.97 -6.27 9.03
N ASP A 312 20.88 -6.63 7.76
CA ASP A 312 22.05 -7.02 6.97
C ASP A 312 22.81 -5.78 6.49
N PRO A 313 24.04 -5.55 6.96
CA PRO A 313 24.83 -4.38 6.55
C PRO A 313 25.27 -4.42 5.07
N GLY A 314 25.23 -5.60 4.46
CA GLY A 314 25.52 -5.80 3.03
C GLY A 314 24.34 -5.54 2.12
N ALA A 315 23.12 -5.49 2.67
CA ALA A 315 21.91 -5.30 1.87
C ALA A 315 21.82 -3.86 1.32
N LYS A 316 21.46 -3.76 0.05
CA LYS A 316 21.29 -2.49 -0.65
C LYS A 316 19.82 -2.22 -0.94
N ASN A 317 19.48 -0.93 -1.10
CA ASN A 317 18.19 -0.55 -1.68
C ASN A 317 18.13 -1.00 -3.15
N PRO A 318 16.95 -1.00 -3.79
CA PRO A 318 16.81 -1.51 -5.16
C PRO A 318 17.72 -0.82 -6.18
N VAL A 319 18.05 0.46 -5.97
CA VAL A 319 18.93 1.23 -6.86
C VAL A 319 20.42 0.86 -6.66
N GLY A 320 20.78 0.32 -5.49
CA GLY A 320 22.12 -0.10 -5.15
C GLY A 320 23.04 1.03 -4.64
N ASP A 321 22.53 2.25 -4.51
CA ASP A 321 23.28 3.44 -4.12
C ASP A 321 23.38 3.61 -2.60
N ASP A 322 22.48 3.00 -1.81
CA ASP A 322 22.45 3.12 -0.36
C ASP A 322 22.12 1.78 0.32
N SER A 323 22.23 1.72 1.65
CA SER A 323 21.81 0.57 2.46
C SER A 323 20.29 0.38 2.40
N PHE A 324 19.82 -0.88 2.41
CA PHE A 324 18.40 -1.17 2.50
C PHE A 324 17.74 -0.59 3.76
N SER A 325 18.48 -0.47 4.87
CA SER A 325 17.98 0.10 6.12
C SER A 325 17.44 1.52 5.96
N THR A 326 17.91 2.30 4.97
CA THR A 326 17.46 3.68 4.72
C THR A 326 16.03 3.75 4.19
N VAL A 327 15.56 2.71 3.49
CA VAL A 327 14.23 2.62 2.88
C VAL A 327 13.32 1.62 3.59
N ALA A 328 13.82 0.85 4.56
CA ALA A 328 13.08 -0.20 5.24
C ALA A 328 11.79 0.29 5.91
N ALA A 329 11.81 1.51 6.46
CA ALA A 329 10.65 2.11 7.11
C ALA A 329 9.45 2.33 6.16
N VAL A 330 9.70 2.44 4.86
CA VAL A 330 8.68 2.78 3.85
C VAL A 330 8.51 1.70 2.77
N ALA A 331 9.32 0.63 2.78
CA ALA A 331 9.18 -0.48 1.83
C ALA A 331 7.77 -1.07 1.88
N ASP A 332 7.12 -1.23 0.72
CA ASP A 332 5.70 -1.50 0.59
C ASP A 332 5.43 -2.97 0.22
N SER A 333 4.42 -3.57 0.85
CA SER A 333 4.03 -4.96 0.57
C SER A 333 3.48 -5.17 -0.86
N ARG A 334 2.97 -4.14 -1.52
CA ARG A 334 2.41 -4.26 -2.88
C ARG A 334 3.49 -4.58 -3.92
N SER A 335 4.65 -3.94 -3.84
CA SER A 335 5.80 -4.26 -4.71
C SER A 335 6.39 -5.64 -4.41
N HIS A 336 6.40 -6.06 -3.12
CA HIS A 336 6.72 -7.42 -2.72
C HIS A 336 5.77 -8.43 -3.39
N ASP A 337 4.46 -8.22 -3.29
CA ASP A 337 3.44 -9.13 -3.79
C ASP A 337 3.48 -9.23 -5.32
N ALA A 338 3.79 -8.14 -6.01
CA ALA A 338 3.99 -8.16 -7.46
C ALA A 338 5.18 -9.06 -7.87
N VAL A 339 6.31 -8.99 -7.14
CA VAL A 339 7.44 -9.91 -7.36
C VAL A 339 7.04 -11.36 -7.07
N VAL A 340 6.38 -11.62 -5.92
CA VAL A 340 5.91 -12.96 -5.57
C VAL A 340 5.01 -13.53 -6.67
N ALA A 341 4.06 -12.76 -7.18
CA ALA A 341 3.16 -13.20 -8.24
C ALA A 341 3.90 -13.57 -9.53
N LEU A 342 4.89 -12.78 -9.95
CA LEU A 342 5.73 -13.12 -11.11
C LEU A 342 6.54 -14.39 -10.88
N VAL A 343 7.12 -14.57 -9.70
CA VAL A 343 7.87 -15.78 -9.36
C VAL A 343 6.97 -17.02 -9.41
N ARG A 344 5.73 -16.93 -8.89
CA ARG A 344 4.75 -18.02 -8.97
C ARG A 344 4.32 -18.31 -10.42
N ALA A 345 4.24 -17.29 -11.26
CA ALA A 345 3.98 -17.49 -12.69
C ALA A 345 5.14 -18.20 -13.40
N VAL A 346 6.40 -17.86 -13.09
CA VAL A 346 7.58 -18.56 -13.60
C VAL A 346 7.61 -20.00 -13.11
N GLU A 347 7.34 -20.24 -11.82
CA GLU A 347 7.24 -21.58 -11.23
C GLU A 347 6.18 -22.42 -11.95
N LYS A 348 4.98 -21.86 -12.20
CA LYS A 348 3.92 -22.54 -12.95
C LYS A 348 4.28 -22.81 -14.41
N ALA A 349 4.99 -21.88 -15.07
CA ALA A 349 5.43 -22.02 -16.45
C ALA A 349 6.57 -23.02 -16.60
N GLN A 350 7.39 -23.25 -15.58
CA GLN A 350 8.63 -24.04 -15.56
C GLN A 350 9.67 -23.56 -16.61
N VAL A 351 9.47 -22.36 -17.13
CA VAL A 351 10.37 -21.68 -18.07
C VAL A 351 10.45 -20.19 -17.75
N LYS A 352 11.54 -19.54 -18.13
CA LYS A 352 11.74 -18.10 -17.94
C LYS A 352 11.35 -17.24 -19.14
N ASP A 353 10.81 -17.84 -20.19
CA ASP A 353 10.28 -17.12 -21.35
C ASP A 353 9.11 -16.24 -20.93
N SER A 354 9.20 -14.94 -21.21
CA SER A 354 8.22 -13.96 -20.76
C SER A 354 6.81 -14.19 -21.34
N GLY A 355 6.69 -14.71 -22.55
CA GLY A 355 5.40 -15.04 -23.15
C GLY A 355 4.71 -16.21 -22.45
N ALA A 356 5.48 -17.26 -22.10
CA ALA A 356 4.95 -18.40 -21.34
C ALA A 356 4.58 -17.98 -19.91
N VAL A 357 5.37 -17.12 -19.28
CA VAL A 357 5.08 -16.54 -17.95
C VAL A 357 3.80 -15.70 -18.01
N SER A 358 3.63 -14.86 -19.03
CA SER A 358 2.40 -14.06 -19.26
C SER A 358 1.17 -14.95 -19.40
N ALA A 359 1.27 -16.02 -20.20
CA ALA A 359 0.18 -17.00 -20.39
C ALA A 359 -0.16 -17.75 -19.09
N SER A 360 0.85 -18.09 -18.28
CA SER A 360 0.64 -18.73 -16.98
C SER A 360 -0.04 -17.79 -15.99
N LEU A 361 0.40 -16.53 -15.95
CA LEU A 361 -0.14 -15.50 -15.07
C LEU A 361 -1.62 -15.23 -15.36
N ALA A 362 -1.99 -15.07 -16.65
CA ALA A 362 -3.36 -14.78 -17.06
C ALA A 362 -4.41 -15.84 -16.64
N ASN A 363 -3.96 -17.00 -16.16
CA ASN A 363 -4.81 -18.11 -15.74
C ASN A 363 -4.54 -18.53 -14.30
N MET A 364 -4.20 -17.59 -13.40
CA MET A 364 -3.93 -17.92 -12.01
C MET A 364 -4.43 -16.87 -11.03
N THR A 365 -4.70 -17.34 -9.83
CA THR A 365 -4.81 -16.53 -8.62
C THR A 365 -3.61 -16.83 -7.73
N VAL A 366 -3.16 -15.85 -6.98
CA VAL A 366 -2.03 -16.01 -6.04
C VAL A 366 -2.51 -15.57 -4.66
N GLY A 367 -2.44 -16.48 -3.70
CA GLY A 367 -2.96 -16.31 -2.34
C GLY A 367 -1.88 -16.24 -1.26
N TYR A 368 -2.33 -16.21 -0.02
CA TYR A 368 -1.45 -16.16 1.16
C TYR A 368 -0.57 -17.39 1.28
N ASP A 369 -1.07 -18.57 0.95
CA ASP A 369 -0.34 -19.86 0.91
C ASP A 369 0.82 -19.85 -0.09
N GLN A 370 0.74 -18.96 -1.08
CA GLN A 370 1.78 -18.77 -2.10
C GLN A 370 2.73 -17.60 -1.78
N GLY A 371 2.51 -16.90 -0.65
CA GLY A 371 3.40 -15.87 -0.13
C GLY A 371 2.93 -14.43 -0.31
N ILE A 372 1.73 -14.21 -0.87
CA ILE A 372 1.12 -12.87 -0.91
C ILE A 372 0.92 -12.36 0.52
N THR A 373 1.16 -11.10 0.70
CA THR A 373 1.12 -10.42 2.00
C THR A 373 -0.11 -9.56 2.17
N GLY A 374 -0.49 -8.84 1.13
CA GLY A 374 -1.63 -7.92 1.15
C GLY A 374 -2.96 -8.62 0.95
N SER A 375 -3.42 -8.73 -0.28
CA SER A 375 -4.66 -9.41 -0.65
C SER A 375 -4.39 -10.39 -1.77
N PRO A 376 -5.08 -11.56 -1.79
CA PRO A 376 -4.99 -12.47 -2.92
C PRO A 376 -5.24 -11.76 -4.25
N LEU A 377 -4.46 -12.07 -5.26
CA LEU A 377 -4.52 -11.45 -6.58
C LEU A 377 -5.13 -12.40 -7.60
N ASP A 378 -6.07 -11.91 -8.42
CA ASP A 378 -6.74 -12.68 -9.48
C ASP A 378 -6.36 -12.11 -10.85
N PHE A 379 -5.43 -12.77 -11.53
CA PHE A 379 -4.88 -12.36 -12.81
C PHE A 379 -5.75 -12.75 -14.02
N THR A 380 -6.90 -13.37 -13.81
CA THR A 380 -7.86 -13.64 -14.89
C THR A 380 -8.54 -12.36 -15.41
N ARG A 381 -8.31 -11.23 -14.75
CA ARG A 381 -8.83 -9.90 -15.09
C ARG A 381 -7.74 -8.82 -14.92
N PRO A 382 -7.78 -7.73 -15.71
CA PRO A 382 -6.75 -6.67 -15.65
C PRO A 382 -6.62 -5.98 -14.28
N ALA A 383 -7.72 -5.82 -13.53
CA ALA A 383 -7.72 -5.44 -12.14
C ALA A 383 -7.51 -6.70 -11.28
N ALA A 384 -6.25 -7.09 -11.07
CA ALA A 384 -5.96 -8.30 -10.28
C ALA A 384 -6.28 -8.12 -8.79
N PHE A 385 -6.26 -6.89 -8.28
CA PHE A 385 -6.63 -6.59 -6.90
C PHE A 385 -8.13 -6.72 -6.69
N PRO A 386 -8.62 -7.38 -5.60
CA PRO A 386 -10.04 -7.57 -5.38
C PRO A 386 -10.70 -6.29 -4.82
N LYS A 387 -11.84 -5.92 -5.40
CA LYS A 387 -12.59 -4.70 -5.04
C LYS A 387 -13.07 -4.67 -3.59
N ASP A 388 -13.42 -5.82 -3.03
CA ASP A 388 -13.89 -5.96 -1.64
C ASP A 388 -12.76 -5.77 -0.60
N ARG A 389 -11.52 -5.62 -1.07
CA ARG A 389 -10.34 -5.32 -0.26
C ARG A 389 -9.90 -3.86 -0.37
N VAL A 390 -10.61 -3.05 -1.12
CA VAL A 390 -10.47 -1.59 -1.10
C VAL A 390 -11.30 -1.05 0.06
N VAL A 391 -10.68 -0.36 0.98
CA VAL A 391 -11.31 0.08 2.23
C VAL A 391 -11.05 1.55 2.52
N PRO A 392 -11.95 2.22 3.25
CA PRO A 392 -11.64 3.51 3.82
C PRO A 392 -10.57 3.36 4.90
N LEU A 393 -9.64 4.29 4.93
CA LEU A 393 -8.53 4.34 5.85
C LEU A 393 -8.57 5.65 6.65
N SER A 394 -8.20 5.58 7.92
CA SER A 394 -7.97 6.76 8.76
C SER A 394 -6.52 6.79 9.24
N SER A 395 -5.95 7.98 9.31
CA SER A 395 -4.62 8.16 9.88
C SER A 395 -4.65 7.84 11.38
N GLY A 396 -3.61 7.18 11.84
CA GLY A 396 -3.42 6.84 13.24
C GLY A 396 -2.10 7.38 13.78
N GLN A 397 -1.40 6.54 14.52
CA GLN A 397 -0.06 6.86 15.00
C GLN A 397 0.91 6.91 13.82
N ASP A 398 1.95 7.70 13.95
CA ASP A 398 3.03 7.82 12.98
C ASP A 398 3.94 6.58 12.93
N THR A 399 3.86 5.68 13.92
CA THR A 399 4.56 4.39 13.94
C THR A 399 3.85 3.37 14.84
N LEU A 400 3.93 2.08 14.44
CA LEU A 400 3.52 0.92 15.26
C LEU A 400 4.74 0.22 15.90
N GLY A 401 5.97 0.68 15.65
CA GLY A 401 7.19 0.01 16.11
C GLY A 401 7.46 -1.35 15.41
N LEU A 402 6.75 -1.66 14.33
CA LEU A 402 6.87 -2.93 13.61
C LEU A 402 8.00 -2.91 12.55
N ARG A 403 8.42 -1.73 12.14
CA ARG A 403 9.50 -1.49 11.18
C ARG A 403 10.73 -0.92 11.86
N PRO A 404 11.92 -1.04 11.25
CA PRO A 404 13.09 -0.29 11.68
C PRO A 404 12.81 1.21 11.68
N ALA A 405 13.45 1.93 12.60
CA ALA A 405 13.36 3.39 12.64
C ALA A 405 13.90 3.97 11.32
N PRO A 406 13.22 4.97 10.73
CA PRO A 406 13.69 5.58 9.49
C PRO A 406 14.98 6.37 9.72
N ALA A 407 15.91 6.29 8.79
CA ALA A 407 17.17 7.05 8.83
C ALA A 407 16.93 8.56 8.84
N SER A 408 15.85 9.03 8.22
CA SER A 408 15.44 10.44 8.20
C SER A 408 14.88 10.95 9.53
N GLY A 409 14.62 10.07 10.51
CA GLY A 409 13.92 10.41 11.75
C GLY A 409 12.42 10.68 11.58
N VAL A 410 11.88 10.63 10.35
CA VAL A 410 10.47 10.86 10.03
C VAL A 410 9.83 9.52 9.67
N ALA A 411 9.10 8.93 10.61
CA ALA A 411 8.36 7.70 10.36
C ALA A 411 7.15 7.97 9.44
N PRO A 412 6.77 7.02 8.55
CA PRO A 412 5.56 7.14 7.76
C PRO A 412 4.33 7.07 8.68
N LEU A 413 3.23 7.70 8.23
CA LEU A 413 1.94 7.53 8.89
C LEU A 413 1.49 6.07 8.81
N VAL A 414 0.87 5.60 9.90
CA VAL A 414 0.13 4.34 9.88
C VAL A 414 -1.33 4.63 9.55
N TRP A 415 -1.83 3.89 8.58
CA TRP A 415 -3.21 3.95 8.15
C TRP A 415 -3.95 2.72 8.67
N PHE A 416 -5.07 2.94 9.32
CA PHE A 416 -5.95 1.89 9.83
C PHE A 416 -7.24 1.86 9.02
N PRO A 417 -7.86 0.67 8.82
CA PRO A 417 -9.23 0.64 8.32
C PRO A 417 -10.11 1.56 9.15
N ALA A 418 -10.75 2.52 8.49
CA ALA A 418 -11.64 3.45 9.19
C ALA A 418 -12.84 2.67 9.74
N ARG A 419 -13.21 2.97 10.98
CA ARG A 419 -14.44 2.39 11.55
C ARG A 419 -15.66 3.07 10.92
N PRO A 420 -16.70 2.28 10.61
CA PRO A 420 -17.95 2.81 10.07
C PRO A 420 -18.67 3.77 11.05
#